data_9eccb24e72c07189859f0b5183a7ec26
#
_entry.id   9eccb24e72c07189859f0b5183a7ec26
#
_cell.length_a   1.000
_cell.length_b   1.000
_cell.length_c   1.000
_cell.angle_alpha   90.00
_cell.angle_beta   90.00
_cell.angle_gamma   90.00
#
_symmetry.space_group_name_H-M   'P 1'
#
loop_
_entity.id
_entity.type
_entity.pdbx_description
1 polymer ?
#
loop_
_entity_poly.entity_id
_entity_poly.type
_entity_poly.pdbx_seq_one_letter_code
_entity_poly.pdbx_strand_id
1 'polypeptide(L)'
;MAAPALGPAGRHCAGLGCVLLLPLVLLLRGAAGDEESGAGACAASFAGSCGCGAPQRPGTHGSSAAAHRYSREANVPGPVPGERPLASPKMVPIPAGVFTMGTDDPKIQQDGEAPARRVMIDAFYMDAYEVSNAEFEKFVNSTGYLTEAEKFGDSFVFEGMLSEQVKTDIQQAVAAAPWWLPVKGANWRHPEGPDSTVVHRLDHPVLHVSWNDAVAYCTWAGKRLPTEAEWEYSCRGGLENRLFPWGNKLQPKGQHYANVWQGEFPVSNTGEDGFRGTAPVDAFPPNGYGLYNIVGNAWEWTSDWWTVHHSAEEMVNPVIRDQLWSLGWLLASF
;
A
#
# COMPACT_ATOMS: atom_id res chain seq x y z
N MET A 1 -3.71 -59.49 5.46
CA MET A 1 -2.49 -58.83 4.90
C MET A 1 -2.74 -57.36 5.00
N ALA A 2 -2.10 -56.71 5.94
CA ALA A 2 -2.28 -55.29 6.26
C ALA A 2 -1.27 -54.47 5.47
N ALA A 3 -1.73 -53.40 4.81
CA ALA A 3 -0.90 -52.36 4.21
C ALA A 3 -0.57 -51.28 5.26
N PRO A 4 0.63 -50.70 5.24
CA PRO A 4 1.02 -49.70 6.24
C PRO A 4 0.45 -48.33 5.92
N ALA A 5 0.05 -47.62 6.97
CA ALA A 5 -0.41 -46.24 6.95
C ALA A 5 0.74 -45.28 6.67
N LEU A 6 0.58 -44.45 5.68
CA LEU A 6 1.42 -43.28 5.44
C LEU A 6 0.90 -42.12 6.28
N GLY A 7 1.75 -41.57 7.15
CA GLY A 7 1.47 -40.40 7.95
C GLY A 7 1.43 -39.12 7.09
N PRO A 8 0.75 -38.07 7.55
CA PRO A 8 0.62 -36.83 6.79
C PRO A 8 1.94 -36.03 6.84
N ALA A 9 2.49 -35.78 5.66
CA ALA A 9 3.57 -34.83 5.49
C ALA A 9 2.99 -33.41 5.71
N GLY A 10 3.53 -32.70 6.68
CA GLY A 10 3.21 -31.31 6.93
C GLY A 10 3.56 -30.46 5.71
N ARG A 11 2.59 -29.75 5.19
CA ARG A 11 2.78 -28.76 4.12
C ARG A 11 2.98 -27.40 4.76
N HIS A 12 4.18 -26.89 4.66
CA HIS A 12 4.48 -25.50 4.97
C HIS A 12 3.86 -24.62 3.89
N CYS A 13 2.89 -23.81 4.24
CA CYS A 13 2.44 -22.72 3.40
C CYS A 13 3.46 -21.57 3.52
N ALA A 14 4.40 -21.49 2.57
CA ALA A 14 5.23 -20.30 2.41
C ALA A 14 4.35 -19.18 1.85
N GLY A 15 4.33 -18.04 2.54
CA GLY A 15 3.47 -16.91 2.23
C GLY A 15 3.77 -16.25 0.89
N LEU A 16 2.71 -16.00 0.13
CA LEU A 16 2.69 -15.32 -1.16
C LEU A 16 2.89 -13.80 -1.08
N GLY A 17 3.53 -13.28 -0.02
CA GLY A 17 3.70 -11.84 0.15
C GLY A 17 4.83 -11.17 -0.65
N CYS A 18 5.59 -11.89 -1.46
CA CYS A 18 6.90 -11.42 -1.90
C CYS A 18 6.97 -10.83 -3.32
N VAL A 19 5.95 -10.99 -4.15
CA VAL A 19 6.05 -10.65 -5.59
C VAL A 19 5.64 -9.20 -5.90
N LEU A 20 4.82 -8.57 -5.06
CA LEU A 20 4.23 -7.26 -5.34
C LEU A 20 5.09 -6.03 -5.01
N LEU A 21 6.27 -6.18 -4.36
CA LEU A 21 7.16 -5.03 -4.07
C LEU A 21 7.98 -4.55 -5.27
N LEU A 22 8.31 -5.44 -6.19
CA LEU A 22 9.18 -5.12 -7.32
C LEU A 22 8.57 -4.07 -8.28
N PRO A 23 7.27 -4.11 -8.64
CA PRO A 23 6.71 -3.17 -9.59
C PRO A 23 6.66 -1.74 -9.09
N LEU A 24 6.32 -1.51 -7.84
CA LEU A 24 6.23 -0.14 -7.30
C LEU A 24 7.61 0.52 -7.22
N VAL A 25 8.65 -0.21 -6.84
CA VAL A 25 10.03 0.30 -6.78
C VAL A 25 10.60 0.55 -8.17
N LEU A 26 10.30 -0.30 -9.16
CA LEU A 26 10.75 -0.12 -10.54
C LEU A 26 10.01 1.00 -11.27
N LEU A 27 8.72 1.20 -11.01
CA LEU A 27 7.96 2.34 -11.52
C LEU A 27 8.53 3.68 -11.02
N LEU A 28 9.00 3.71 -9.76
CA LEU A 28 9.64 4.90 -9.19
C LEU A 28 11.00 5.20 -9.79
N ARG A 29 11.77 4.18 -10.20
CA ARG A 29 13.05 4.37 -10.90
C ARG A 29 12.89 4.88 -12.35
N GLY A 30 11.83 4.47 -13.06
CA GLY A 30 11.54 4.93 -14.42
C GLY A 30 11.06 6.39 -14.50
N ALA A 31 10.50 6.93 -13.43
CA ALA A 31 10.03 8.31 -13.38
C ALA A 31 11.11 9.33 -13.01
N ALA A 32 12.26 8.88 -12.51
CA ALA A 32 13.38 9.76 -12.12
C ALA A 32 14.42 10.01 -13.25
N GLY A 33 14.21 9.47 -14.45
CA GLY A 33 15.22 9.36 -15.50
C GLY A 33 15.14 10.35 -16.67
N ASP A 34 14.17 11.25 -16.76
CA ASP A 34 14.02 12.17 -17.89
C ASP A 34 14.00 13.65 -17.46
N GLU A 35 15.16 14.16 -17.05
CA GLU A 35 15.47 15.60 -17.19
C GLU A 35 16.70 15.74 -18.09
N GLU A 36 16.49 15.81 -19.40
CA GLU A 36 17.50 16.30 -20.32
C GLU A 36 17.62 17.82 -20.25
N SER A 37 18.83 18.24 -19.96
CA SER A 37 19.31 19.63 -20.03
C SER A 37 19.35 20.13 -21.47
N GLY A 38 18.55 21.12 -21.76
CA GLY A 38 18.68 21.94 -22.98
C GLY A 38 19.12 23.37 -22.64
N ALA A 39 20.40 23.61 -22.64
CA ALA A 39 20.92 24.99 -22.60
C ALA A 39 20.82 25.60 -23.98
N GLY A 40 20.17 26.78 -24.06
CA GLY A 40 20.14 27.61 -25.25
C GLY A 40 19.91 29.06 -24.87
N ALA A 41 21.00 29.80 -24.76
CA ALA A 41 20.98 31.24 -24.55
C ALA A 41 20.49 31.98 -25.80
N CYS A 42 19.64 32.99 -25.63
CA CYS A 42 19.65 34.20 -26.42
C CYS A 42 18.98 35.36 -25.68
N ALA A 43 19.76 36.37 -25.45
CA ALA A 43 19.33 37.67 -24.95
C ALA A 43 18.69 38.52 -26.08
N ALA A 44 17.61 39.21 -25.77
CA ALA A 44 17.33 40.54 -26.35
C ALA A 44 16.17 41.24 -25.59
N SER A 45 16.48 42.38 -25.08
CA SER A 45 15.57 43.38 -24.50
C SER A 45 14.61 43.94 -25.54
N PHE A 46 13.35 44.19 -25.15
CA PHE A 46 12.62 45.42 -25.55
C PHE A 46 11.42 45.68 -24.62
N ALA A 47 11.35 46.90 -24.17
CA ALA A 47 10.26 47.44 -23.37
C ALA A 47 9.02 47.72 -24.24
N GLY A 48 7.83 47.49 -23.70
CA GLY A 48 6.57 47.88 -24.33
C GLY A 48 5.38 47.53 -23.44
N SER A 49 4.92 48.53 -22.71
CA SER A 49 3.67 48.49 -21.93
C SER A 49 2.46 48.40 -22.84
N CYS A 50 1.58 47.40 -22.61
CA CYS A 50 0.16 47.49 -22.95
C CYS A 50 -0.63 46.64 -21.97
N GLY A 51 -1.43 47.28 -21.16
CA GLY A 51 -2.36 46.63 -20.24
C GLY A 51 -3.55 46.05 -20.98
N CYS A 52 -3.82 44.80 -20.73
CA CYS A 52 -5.14 44.16 -20.93
C CYS A 52 -5.47 43.35 -19.69
N GLY A 53 -6.44 43.82 -18.92
CA GLY A 53 -6.94 43.11 -17.74
C GLY A 53 -7.60 41.83 -18.15
N ALA A 54 -7.07 40.72 -17.66
CA ALA A 54 -7.74 39.43 -17.69
C ALA A 54 -8.75 39.35 -16.54
N PRO A 55 -9.96 38.79 -16.78
CA PRO A 55 -10.92 38.60 -15.69
C PRO A 55 -10.40 37.63 -14.66
N GLN A 56 -10.31 38.10 -13.42
CA GLN A 56 -10.02 37.24 -12.27
C GLN A 56 -11.19 36.29 -12.04
N ARG A 57 -10.92 34.97 -12.18
CA ARG A 57 -11.79 33.94 -11.64
C ARG A 57 -11.67 33.98 -10.11
N PRO A 58 -12.79 33.80 -9.37
CA PRO A 58 -12.76 33.72 -7.91
C PRO A 58 -11.85 32.57 -7.47
N GLY A 59 -10.86 32.87 -6.64
CA GLY A 59 -9.80 31.96 -6.29
C GLY A 59 -10.27 30.77 -5.46
N THR A 60 -9.84 29.62 -5.86
CA THR A 60 -9.74 28.42 -5.02
C THR A 60 -8.45 28.51 -4.18
N HIS A 61 -8.43 29.39 -3.19
CA HIS A 61 -7.26 29.56 -2.30
C HIS A 61 -7.26 28.58 -1.10
N GLY A 62 -8.16 27.57 -1.06
CA GLY A 62 -8.26 26.64 0.06
C GLY A 62 -7.35 25.41 0.00
N SER A 63 -7.04 24.87 -1.19
CA SER A 63 -6.38 23.56 -1.30
C SER A 63 -4.86 23.58 -1.12
N SER A 64 -4.20 24.68 -1.52
CA SER A 64 -2.74 24.80 -1.45
C SER A 64 -2.22 24.94 -0.02
N ALA A 65 -2.91 25.72 0.83
CA ALA A 65 -2.50 25.92 2.21
C ALA A 65 -2.71 24.66 3.08
N ALA A 66 -3.75 23.86 2.78
CA ALA A 66 -3.99 22.59 3.47
C ALA A 66 -2.91 21.55 3.09
N ALA A 67 -2.62 21.36 1.80
CA ALA A 67 -1.58 20.45 1.34
C ALA A 67 -0.19 20.81 1.90
N HIS A 68 0.15 22.10 1.95
CA HIS A 68 1.39 22.57 2.58
C HIS A 68 1.46 22.33 4.08
N ARG A 69 0.33 22.39 4.77
CA ARG A 69 0.25 22.13 6.22
C ARG A 69 0.48 20.65 6.50
N TYR A 70 -0.21 19.75 5.79
CA TYR A 70 -0.08 18.31 5.95
C TYR A 70 1.33 17.81 5.64
N SER A 71 1.95 18.29 4.57
CA SER A 71 3.32 17.91 4.23
C SER A 71 4.36 18.42 5.24
N ARG A 72 4.15 19.60 5.85
CA ARG A 72 5.00 20.09 6.92
C ARG A 72 4.82 19.30 8.21
N GLU A 73 3.58 18.97 8.57
CA GLU A 73 3.27 18.20 9.77
C GLU A 73 3.78 16.75 9.64
N ALA A 74 3.75 16.16 8.45
CA ALA A 74 4.29 14.83 8.18
C ALA A 74 5.83 14.77 8.26
N ASN A 75 6.51 15.87 7.90
CA ASN A 75 7.98 15.93 7.89
C ASN A 75 8.60 16.60 9.12
N VAL A 76 7.80 17.06 10.08
CA VAL A 76 8.30 17.48 11.38
C VAL A 76 8.49 16.22 12.23
N PRO A 77 9.64 16.04 12.94
CA PRO A 77 9.74 15.00 13.95
C PRO A 77 8.52 15.10 14.85
N GLY A 78 7.66 14.07 14.81
CA GLY A 78 6.35 14.12 15.47
C GLY A 78 6.44 14.46 16.94
N PRO A 79 5.35 14.94 17.57
CA PRO A 79 5.28 15.09 19.01
C PRO A 79 5.67 13.77 19.69
N VAL A 80 6.18 13.88 20.87
CA VAL A 80 6.58 12.74 21.73
C VAL A 80 5.51 11.65 21.65
N PRO A 81 5.89 10.36 21.43
CA PRO A 81 4.93 9.27 21.30
C PRO A 81 3.91 9.29 22.45
N GLY A 82 2.63 9.37 22.12
CA GLY A 82 1.51 9.40 23.07
C GLY A 82 0.68 10.68 23.07
N GLU A 83 1.08 11.76 22.38
CA GLU A 83 0.35 13.04 22.40
C GLU A 83 -0.56 13.27 21.19
N ARG A 84 -0.41 12.48 20.10
CA ARG A 84 -1.24 12.62 18.91
C ARG A 84 -2.58 11.92 19.12
N PRO A 85 -3.73 12.60 18.94
CA PRO A 85 -5.01 11.93 18.95
C PRO A 85 -5.08 10.87 17.86
N LEU A 86 -5.54 9.66 18.20
CA LEU A 86 -5.77 8.61 17.21
C LEU A 86 -6.81 9.06 16.18
N ALA A 87 -6.58 8.76 14.90
CA ALA A 87 -7.57 8.95 13.86
C ALA A 87 -8.85 8.16 14.21
N SER A 88 -9.99 8.83 14.19
CA SER A 88 -11.26 8.15 14.45
C SER A 88 -11.63 7.30 13.23
N PRO A 89 -12.16 6.08 13.43
CA PRO A 89 -12.68 5.27 12.35
C PRO A 89 -13.70 6.07 11.54
N LYS A 90 -13.45 6.18 10.25
CA LYS A 90 -14.30 6.95 9.35
C LYS A 90 -14.39 6.23 8.03
N MET A 91 -15.61 5.96 7.56
CA MET A 91 -15.85 5.51 6.19
C MET A 91 -16.23 6.70 5.31
N VAL A 92 -15.73 6.71 4.09
CA VAL A 92 -16.09 7.69 3.05
C VAL A 92 -16.92 7.03 1.96
N PRO A 93 -17.89 7.75 1.39
CA PRO A 93 -18.67 7.25 0.27
C PRO A 93 -17.82 7.25 -0.99
N ILE A 94 -17.78 6.11 -1.69
CA ILE A 94 -17.21 5.96 -3.01
C ILE A 94 -18.37 5.96 -4.00
N PRO A 95 -18.42 6.91 -4.96
CA PRO A 95 -19.53 7.01 -5.89
C PRO A 95 -19.55 5.86 -6.88
N ALA A 96 -20.71 5.47 -7.38
CA ALA A 96 -20.81 4.59 -8.53
C ALA A 96 -20.15 5.24 -9.75
N GLY A 97 -19.53 4.43 -10.61
CA GLY A 97 -18.89 4.94 -11.81
C GLY A 97 -18.31 3.86 -12.70
N VAL A 98 -17.77 4.29 -13.82
CA VAL A 98 -17.08 3.43 -14.78
C VAL A 98 -15.66 3.96 -14.96
N PHE A 99 -14.68 3.07 -14.89
CA PHE A 99 -13.26 3.45 -15.05
C PHE A 99 -12.52 2.43 -15.93
N THR A 100 -11.32 2.79 -16.33
CA THR A 100 -10.41 1.86 -17.00
C THR A 100 -9.48 1.28 -15.94
N MET A 101 -9.65 0.00 -15.62
CA MET A 101 -8.80 -0.75 -14.70
C MET A 101 -7.58 -1.30 -15.43
N GLY A 102 -6.43 -1.32 -14.77
CA GLY A 102 -5.19 -1.83 -15.35
C GLY A 102 -4.58 -0.92 -16.42
N THR A 103 -3.70 -1.50 -17.24
CA THR A 103 -2.96 -0.78 -18.29
C THR A 103 -2.66 -1.68 -19.49
N ASP A 104 -2.54 -1.08 -20.70
CA ASP A 104 -2.04 -1.76 -21.91
C ASP A 104 -0.50 -1.62 -22.06
N ASP A 105 0.16 -0.87 -21.17
CA ASP A 105 1.62 -0.72 -21.12
C ASP A 105 2.17 -1.17 -19.74
N PRO A 106 2.07 -2.48 -19.41
CA PRO A 106 2.53 -3.00 -18.13
C PRO A 106 4.04 -2.93 -18.04
N LYS A 107 4.58 -2.51 -16.90
CA LYS A 107 6.03 -2.49 -16.67
C LYS A 107 6.56 -3.87 -16.31
N ILE A 108 5.75 -4.66 -15.62
CA ILE A 108 6.06 -6.05 -15.27
C ILE A 108 4.87 -6.92 -15.69
N GLN A 109 5.06 -7.68 -16.77
CA GLN A 109 3.97 -8.49 -17.36
C GLN A 109 3.41 -9.56 -16.42
N GLN A 110 4.23 -10.05 -15.49
CA GLN A 110 3.84 -11.09 -14.53
C GLN A 110 2.96 -10.55 -13.38
N ASP A 111 2.82 -9.23 -13.23
CA ASP A 111 2.06 -8.65 -12.13
C ASP A 111 0.56 -8.54 -12.40
N GLY A 112 0.09 -8.93 -13.59
CA GLY A 112 -1.33 -8.97 -13.92
C GLY A 112 -1.97 -7.59 -14.14
N GLU A 113 -1.17 -6.56 -14.45
CA GLU A 113 -1.68 -5.20 -14.69
C GLU A 113 -2.45 -5.08 -16.01
N ALA A 114 -2.14 -5.93 -17.00
CA ALA A 114 -2.73 -5.91 -18.33
C ALA A 114 -3.83 -6.98 -18.50
N PRO A 115 -4.74 -6.77 -19.45
CA PRO A 115 -4.95 -5.58 -20.29
C PRO A 115 -5.74 -4.49 -19.56
N ALA A 116 -5.70 -3.26 -20.09
CA ALA A 116 -6.65 -2.23 -19.70
C ALA A 116 -8.07 -2.68 -20.04
N ARG A 117 -9.00 -2.52 -19.09
CA ARG A 117 -10.37 -3.01 -19.22
C ARG A 117 -11.38 -2.08 -18.59
N ARG A 118 -12.57 -1.97 -19.19
CA ARG A 118 -13.66 -1.15 -18.65
C ARG A 118 -14.34 -1.88 -17.49
N VAL A 119 -14.46 -1.20 -16.36
CA VAL A 119 -15.12 -1.76 -15.17
C VAL A 119 -16.14 -0.78 -14.64
N MET A 120 -17.34 -1.24 -14.38
CA MET A 120 -18.40 -0.52 -13.70
C MET A 120 -18.41 -0.92 -12.22
N ILE A 121 -18.42 0.07 -11.33
CA ILE A 121 -18.47 -0.11 -9.88
C ILE A 121 -19.73 0.56 -9.34
N ASP A 122 -20.49 -0.15 -8.52
CA ASP A 122 -21.59 0.41 -7.75
C ASP A 122 -21.07 1.26 -6.58
N ALA A 123 -21.90 2.16 -6.08
CA ALA A 123 -21.53 2.96 -4.91
C ALA A 123 -21.36 2.09 -3.66
N PHE A 124 -20.35 2.38 -2.86
CA PHE A 124 -20.06 1.69 -1.60
C PHE A 124 -19.39 2.64 -0.60
N TYR A 125 -19.09 2.14 0.59
CA TYR A 125 -18.32 2.86 1.59
C TYR A 125 -16.99 2.17 1.81
N MET A 126 -15.91 2.95 1.93
CA MET A 126 -14.56 2.47 2.24
C MET A 126 -14.02 3.18 3.46
N ASP A 127 -13.24 2.49 4.29
CA ASP A 127 -12.51 3.14 5.38
C ASP A 127 -11.56 4.19 4.82
N ALA A 128 -11.53 5.37 5.46
CA ALA A 128 -10.68 6.47 5.01
C ALA A 128 -9.19 6.20 5.24
N TYR A 129 -8.87 5.24 6.10
CA TYR A 129 -7.53 4.89 6.57
C TYR A 129 -7.32 3.38 6.52
N GLU A 130 -6.08 2.95 6.45
CA GLU A 130 -5.70 1.58 6.79
C GLU A 130 -6.18 1.24 8.21
N VAL A 131 -6.44 -0.02 8.48
CA VAL A 131 -6.77 -0.48 9.84
C VAL A 131 -5.56 -0.26 10.73
N SER A 132 -5.71 0.63 11.72
CA SER A 132 -4.62 0.95 12.64
C SER A 132 -4.40 -0.14 13.70
N ASN A 133 -3.22 -0.15 14.32
CA ASN A 133 -2.93 -1.02 15.46
C ASN A 133 -3.97 -0.86 16.57
N ALA A 134 -4.42 0.39 16.85
CA ALA A 134 -5.45 0.65 17.85
C ALA A 134 -6.81 0.02 17.50
N GLU A 135 -7.21 0.06 16.23
CA GLU A 135 -8.48 -0.54 15.81
C GLU A 135 -8.41 -2.08 15.82
N PHE A 136 -7.28 -2.64 15.39
CA PHE A 136 -7.06 -4.08 15.45
C PHE A 136 -6.96 -4.60 16.89
N GLU A 137 -6.36 -3.82 17.79
CA GLU A 137 -6.30 -4.14 19.22
C GLU A 137 -7.70 -4.23 19.85
N LYS A 138 -8.64 -3.34 19.48
CA LYS A 138 -10.04 -3.43 19.95
C LYS A 138 -10.70 -4.74 19.52
N PHE A 139 -10.46 -5.17 18.28
CA PHE A 139 -10.94 -6.47 17.77
C PHE A 139 -10.39 -7.62 18.60
N VAL A 140 -9.07 -7.68 18.77
CA VAL A 140 -8.42 -8.75 19.52
C VAL A 140 -8.89 -8.74 20.98
N ASN A 141 -8.96 -7.58 21.62
CA ASN A 141 -9.39 -7.47 23.02
C ASN A 141 -10.84 -7.90 23.24
N SER A 142 -11.73 -7.66 22.25
CA SER A 142 -13.14 -8.02 22.35
C SER A 142 -13.44 -9.47 22.02
N THR A 143 -12.57 -10.14 21.24
CA THR A 143 -12.83 -11.48 20.70
C THR A 143 -11.88 -12.54 21.23
N GLY A 144 -10.71 -12.15 21.75
CA GLY A 144 -9.61 -13.08 22.06
C GLY A 144 -8.99 -13.71 20.81
N TYR A 145 -9.12 -13.06 19.65
CA TYR A 145 -8.60 -13.58 18.39
C TYR A 145 -7.08 -13.73 18.43
N LEU A 146 -6.59 -14.85 17.89
CA LEU A 146 -5.16 -15.05 17.65
C LEU A 146 -4.92 -15.05 16.15
N THR A 147 -3.97 -14.22 15.68
CA THR A 147 -3.59 -14.16 14.27
C THR A 147 -2.86 -15.42 13.81
N GLU A 148 -2.77 -15.62 12.50
CA GLU A 148 -2.02 -16.75 11.96
C GLU A 148 -0.53 -16.63 12.31
N ALA A 149 0.06 -15.43 12.28
CA ALA A 149 1.44 -15.21 12.71
C ALA A 149 1.67 -15.61 14.19
N GLU A 150 0.73 -15.27 15.09
CA GLU A 150 0.80 -15.69 16.49
C GLU A 150 0.67 -17.22 16.65
N LYS A 151 -0.16 -17.88 15.83
CA LYS A 151 -0.31 -19.35 15.83
C LYS A 151 0.89 -20.08 15.26
N PHE A 152 1.50 -19.55 14.18
CA PHE A 152 2.72 -20.11 13.59
C PHE A 152 3.97 -19.83 14.42
N GLY A 153 3.95 -18.71 15.15
CA GLY A 153 5.06 -18.30 16.00
C GLY A 153 6.15 -17.51 15.27
N ASP A 154 5.92 -17.16 14.00
CA ASP A 154 6.82 -16.31 13.19
C ASP A 154 6.07 -15.53 12.12
N SER A 155 6.78 -14.56 11.52
CA SER A 155 6.35 -13.86 10.33
C SER A 155 7.57 -13.30 9.59
N PHE A 156 7.38 -12.81 8.35
CA PHE A 156 8.46 -12.24 7.56
C PHE A 156 8.63 -10.75 7.87
N VAL A 157 9.86 -10.34 8.11
CA VAL A 157 10.23 -8.95 8.40
C VAL A 157 11.30 -8.50 7.42
N PHE A 158 11.23 -7.23 6.99
CA PHE A 158 12.27 -6.63 6.18
C PHE A 158 13.58 -6.51 6.98
N GLU A 159 14.70 -7.00 6.41
CA GLU A 159 16.00 -7.07 7.10
C GLU A 159 16.45 -5.73 7.67
N GLY A 160 16.21 -4.64 6.92
CA GLY A 160 16.59 -3.29 7.34
C GLY A 160 15.86 -2.75 8.58
N MET A 161 14.79 -3.41 9.03
CA MET A 161 14.00 -3.04 10.22
C MET A 161 14.40 -3.83 11.47
N LEU A 162 15.20 -4.88 11.31
CA LEU A 162 15.57 -5.77 12.39
C LEU A 162 16.70 -5.18 13.24
N SER A 163 16.64 -5.44 14.55
CA SER A 163 17.78 -5.24 15.44
C SER A 163 18.91 -6.23 15.12
N GLU A 164 20.15 -5.87 15.44
CA GLU A 164 21.30 -6.76 15.27
C GLU A 164 21.14 -8.05 16.10
N GLN A 165 20.49 -7.98 17.25
CA GLN A 165 20.23 -9.16 18.10
C GLN A 165 19.33 -10.16 17.38
N VAL A 166 18.23 -9.71 16.78
CA VAL A 166 17.29 -10.57 16.06
C VAL A 166 17.95 -11.16 14.81
N LYS A 167 18.77 -10.38 14.09
CA LYS A 167 19.48 -10.86 12.89
C LYS A 167 20.42 -12.04 13.17
N THR A 168 21.06 -12.07 14.33
CA THR A 168 22.01 -13.15 14.65
C THR A 168 21.36 -14.53 14.75
N ASP A 169 20.07 -14.58 15.04
CA ASP A 169 19.32 -15.83 15.20
C ASP A 169 18.74 -16.36 13.88
N ILE A 170 18.87 -15.60 12.78
CA ILE A 170 18.26 -15.94 11.50
C ILE A 170 19.29 -16.61 10.59
N GLN A 171 18.98 -17.84 10.16
CA GLN A 171 19.83 -18.62 9.26
C GLN A 171 19.25 -18.83 7.86
N GLN A 172 18.05 -18.32 7.60
CA GLN A 172 17.31 -18.53 6.35
C GLN A 172 16.76 -17.20 5.84
N ALA A 173 16.71 -17.08 4.50
CA ALA A 173 16.07 -15.95 3.82
C ALA A 173 15.22 -16.48 2.66
N VAL A 174 14.28 -15.66 2.18
CA VAL A 174 13.48 -16.00 1.00
C VAL A 174 14.38 -15.95 -0.23
N ALA A 175 14.53 -17.05 -0.96
CA ALA A 175 15.48 -17.16 -2.07
C ALA A 175 15.26 -16.10 -3.18
N ALA A 176 14.00 -15.80 -3.50
CA ALA A 176 13.64 -14.80 -4.51
C ALA A 176 13.68 -13.36 -3.99
N ALA A 177 13.68 -13.15 -2.67
CA ALA A 177 13.65 -11.85 -2.02
C ALA A 177 14.41 -11.92 -0.68
N PRO A 178 15.75 -11.98 -0.73
CA PRO A 178 16.61 -12.27 0.43
C PRO A 178 16.55 -11.21 1.54
N TRP A 179 15.96 -10.07 1.28
CA TRP A 179 15.70 -9.00 2.26
C TRP A 179 14.47 -9.26 3.15
N TRP A 180 13.68 -10.31 2.88
CA TRP A 180 12.61 -10.79 3.75
C TRP A 180 13.10 -11.98 4.57
N LEU A 181 13.11 -11.81 5.89
CA LEU A 181 13.63 -12.80 6.82
C LEU A 181 12.50 -13.36 7.70
N PRO A 182 12.42 -14.69 7.88
CA PRO A 182 11.49 -15.29 8.83
C PRO A 182 11.97 -15.02 10.26
N VAL A 183 11.16 -14.30 11.04
CA VAL A 183 11.51 -13.86 12.39
C VAL A 183 10.58 -14.50 13.41
N LYS A 184 11.14 -15.32 14.31
CA LYS A 184 10.41 -15.90 15.41
C LYS A 184 9.89 -14.83 16.35
N GLY A 185 8.60 -14.93 16.72
CA GLY A 185 7.95 -13.98 17.60
C GLY A 185 7.49 -12.69 16.90
N ALA A 186 7.77 -12.51 15.60
CA ALA A 186 7.20 -11.42 14.84
C ALA A 186 5.70 -11.65 14.62
N ASN A 187 4.90 -10.65 14.96
CA ASN A 187 3.45 -10.61 14.82
C ASN A 187 2.98 -9.15 14.91
N TRP A 188 1.67 -8.92 14.86
CA TRP A 188 1.13 -7.56 14.87
C TRP A 188 1.49 -6.72 16.11
N ARG A 189 1.79 -7.35 17.27
CA ARG A 189 2.23 -6.66 18.49
C ARG A 189 3.74 -6.37 18.51
N HIS A 190 4.50 -7.20 17.79
CA HIS A 190 5.96 -7.21 17.72
C HIS A 190 6.42 -7.24 16.27
N PRO A 191 6.18 -6.17 15.48
CA PRO A 191 6.30 -6.22 14.01
C PRO A 191 7.73 -6.39 13.50
N GLU A 192 8.76 -6.01 14.25
CA GLU A 192 10.16 -6.23 13.89
C GLU A 192 10.80 -7.38 14.68
N GLY A 193 10.00 -8.21 15.38
CA GLY A 193 10.46 -9.30 16.21
C GLY A 193 10.23 -9.09 17.70
N PRO A 194 10.66 -10.03 18.55
CA PRO A 194 10.28 -10.09 19.97
C PRO A 194 10.75 -8.88 20.81
N ASP A 195 11.73 -8.13 20.35
CA ASP A 195 12.27 -6.92 20.99
C ASP A 195 11.60 -5.63 20.52
N SER A 196 10.61 -5.72 19.65
CA SER A 196 9.83 -4.60 19.13
C SER A 196 8.44 -4.48 19.78
N THR A 197 7.78 -3.33 19.60
CA THR A 197 6.43 -3.11 20.14
C THR A 197 5.66 -2.07 19.33
N VAL A 198 4.33 -2.21 19.28
CA VAL A 198 3.42 -1.24 18.66
C VAL A 198 2.88 -0.18 19.62
N VAL A 199 3.24 -0.22 20.91
CA VAL A 199 2.70 0.69 21.93
C VAL A 199 2.86 2.17 21.56
N HIS A 200 3.93 2.52 20.84
CA HIS A 200 4.19 3.89 20.37
C HIS A 200 3.77 4.14 18.91
N ARG A 201 3.02 3.20 18.30
CA ARG A 201 2.59 3.23 16.90
C ARG A 201 1.13 2.76 16.78
N LEU A 202 0.29 3.14 17.74
CA LEU A 202 -1.12 2.76 17.74
C LEU A 202 -1.90 3.38 16.57
N ASP A 203 -1.43 4.51 16.05
CA ASP A 203 -1.94 5.21 14.87
C ASP A 203 -1.32 4.75 13.53
N HIS A 204 -0.42 3.76 13.55
CA HIS A 204 0.14 3.15 12.34
C HIS A 204 -0.70 1.96 11.88
N PRO A 205 -0.59 1.55 10.59
CA PRO A 205 -1.30 0.37 10.09
C PRO A 205 -0.87 -0.90 10.82
N VAL A 206 -1.81 -1.81 11.02
CA VAL A 206 -1.52 -3.14 11.56
C VAL A 206 -0.79 -3.99 10.53
N LEU A 207 0.33 -4.59 10.93
CA LEU A 207 1.14 -5.48 10.10
C LEU A 207 1.03 -6.94 10.56
N HIS A 208 1.59 -7.87 9.77
CA HIS A 208 1.63 -9.31 10.07
C HIS A 208 0.24 -9.92 10.28
N VAL A 209 -0.73 -9.46 9.50
CA VAL A 209 -2.07 -10.01 9.40
C VAL A 209 -2.23 -10.74 8.08
N SER A 210 -2.71 -11.97 8.13
CA SER A 210 -3.05 -12.75 6.94
C SER A 210 -4.36 -12.28 6.33
N TRP A 211 -4.67 -12.77 5.12
CA TRP A 211 -5.98 -12.56 4.51
C TRP A 211 -7.13 -13.05 5.43
N ASN A 212 -6.95 -14.21 6.09
CA ASN A 212 -7.94 -14.74 7.03
C ASN A 212 -8.12 -13.84 8.25
N ASP A 213 -7.03 -13.28 8.78
CA ASP A 213 -7.06 -12.33 9.90
C ASP A 213 -7.81 -11.05 9.49
N ALA A 214 -7.54 -10.53 8.28
CA ALA A 214 -8.22 -9.35 7.74
C ALA A 214 -9.73 -9.60 7.54
N VAL A 215 -10.12 -10.76 7.01
CA VAL A 215 -11.55 -11.16 6.88
C VAL A 215 -12.22 -11.29 8.24
N ALA A 216 -11.52 -11.86 9.23
CA ALA A 216 -12.05 -11.98 10.59
C ALA A 216 -12.29 -10.61 11.22
N TYR A 217 -11.34 -9.68 11.09
CA TYR A 217 -11.52 -8.29 11.52
C TYR A 217 -12.71 -7.62 10.84
N CYS A 218 -12.76 -7.70 9.50
CA CYS A 218 -13.86 -7.10 8.72
C CYS A 218 -15.21 -7.64 9.14
N THR A 219 -15.33 -8.96 9.32
CA THR A 219 -16.57 -9.61 9.78
C THR A 219 -17.00 -9.10 11.14
N TRP A 220 -16.08 -9.02 12.10
CA TRP A 220 -16.34 -8.47 13.43
C TRP A 220 -16.80 -7.00 13.37
N ALA A 221 -16.16 -6.21 12.50
CA ALA A 221 -16.48 -4.79 12.33
C ALA A 221 -17.76 -4.54 11.50
N GLY A 222 -18.45 -5.59 11.02
CA GLY A 222 -19.60 -5.45 10.12
C GLY A 222 -19.25 -4.95 8.72
N LYS A 223 -18.02 -5.26 8.25
CA LYS A 223 -17.44 -4.85 6.98
C LYS A 223 -17.01 -6.06 6.15
N ARG A 224 -16.43 -5.81 5.01
CA ARG A 224 -15.76 -6.79 4.15
C ARG A 224 -14.48 -6.21 3.56
N LEU A 225 -13.60 -7.04 3.02
CA LEU A 225 -12.52 -6.57 2.17
C LEU A 225 -13.08 -5.99 0.87
N PRO A 226 -12.41 -4.97 0.29
CA PRO A 226 -12.74 -4.49 -1.05
C PRO A 226 -12.38 -5.55 -2.09
N THR A 227 -13.03 -5.52 -3.25
CA THR A 227 -12.49 -6.20 -4.43
C THR A 227 -11.29 -5.43 -4.97
N GLU A 228 -10.43 -6.09 -5.76
CA GLU A 228 -9.32 -5.41 -6.44
C GLU A 228 -9.82 -4.23 -7.29
N ALA A 229 -10.93 -4.42 -8.00
CA ALA A 229 -11.53 -3.37 -8.81
C ALA A 229 -12.07 -2.19 -7.96
N GLU A 230 -12.70 -2.47 -6.82
CA GLU A 230 -13.12 -1.43 -5.87
C GLU A 230 -11.92 -0.68 -5.30
N TRP A 231 -10.85 -1.40 -4.97
CA TRP A 231 -9.62 -0.82 -4.46
C TRP A 231 -8.98 0.09 -5.51
N GLU A 232 -8.75 -0.38 -6.75
CA GLU A 232 -8.13 0.43 -7.79
C GLU A 232 -8.98 1.65 -8.15
N TYR A 233 -10.31 1.49 -8.28
CA TYR A 233 -11.22 2.60 -8.52
C TYR A 233 -11.12 3.67 -7.41
N SER A 234 -11.10 3.22 -6.17
CA SER A 234 -10.98 4.09 -5.00
C SER A 234 -9.62 4.78 -4.94
N CYS A 235 -8.55 4.05 -5.25
CA CYS A 235 -7.18 4.57 -5.32
C CYS A 235 -7.07 5.71 -6.33
N ARG A 236 -7.67 5.58 -7.51
CA ARG A 236 -7.65 6.62 -8.54
C ARG A 236 -8.33 7.93 -8.12
N GLY A 237 -9.20 7.92 -7.10
CA GLY A 237 -9.80 9.13 -6.51
C GLY A 237 -10.53 10.02 -7.49
N GLY A 238 -11.14 9.45 -8.55
CA GLY A 238 -11.84 10.16 -9.61
C GLY A 238 -10.93 10.69 -10.73
N LEU A 239 -9.63 10.36 -10.74
CA LEU A 239 -8.70 10.71 -11.81
C LEU A 239 -8.54 9.54 -12.79
N GLU A 240 -8.44 9.88 -14.09
CA GLU A 240 -8.17 8.92 -15.16
C GLU A 240 -6.78 9.14 -15.76
N ASN A 241 -6.13 8.07 -16.19
CA ASN A 241 -4.83 8.11 -16.88
C ASN A 241 -3.77 8.93 -16.13
N ARG A 242 -3.64 8.71 -14.82
CA ARG A 242 -2.62 9.31 -13.97
C ARG A 242 -1.69 8.26 -13.42
N LEU A 243 -0.42 8.64 -13.23
CA LEU A 243 0.59 7.76 -12.63
C LEU A 243 0.36 7.55 -11.13
N PHE A 244 -0.24 8.55 -10.45
CA PHE A 244 -0.48 8.51 -9.01
C PHE A 244 -1.89 9.02 -8.69
N PRO A 245 -2.44 8.70 -7.52
CA PRO A 245 -3.75 9.20 -7.06
C PRO A 245 -3.88 10.73 -7.02
N TRP A 246 -2.78 11.45 -7.07
CA TRP A 246 -2.71 12.92 -7.05
C TRP A 246 -2.26 13.54 -8.37
N GLY A 247 -1.94 12.76 -9.41
CA GLY A 247 -1.54 13.25 -10.73
C GLY A 247 -0.35 12.52 -11.33
N ASN A 248 0.49 13.22 -12.11
CA ASN A 248 1.59 12.61 -12.88
C ASN A 248 2.98 12.87 -12.29
N LYS A 249 3.10 13.59 -11.18
CA LYS A 249 4.39 13.83 -10.52
C LYS A 249 4.44 13.08 -9.19
N LEU A 250 5.52 12.33 -8.94
CA LEU A 250 5.74 11.66 -7.67
C LEU A 250 5.72 12.66 -6.50
N GLN A 251 6.45 13.76 -6.67
CA GLN A 251 6.57 14.82 -5.67
C GLN A 251 6.06 16.16 -6.22
N PRO A 252 4.74 16.42 -6.20
CA PRO A 252 4.21 17.69 -6.64
C PRO A 252 4.79 18.85 -5.81
N LYS A 253 5.43 19.82 -6.46
CA LYS A 253 6.10 20.96 -5.82
C LYS A 253 7.18 20.56 -4.79
N GLY A 254 7.83 19.42 -4.98
CA GLY A 254 8.84 18.90 -4.07
C GLY A 254 8.30 18.35 -2.75
N GLN A 255 7.02 17.99 -2.69
CA GLN A 255 6.39 17.44 -1.49
C GLN A 255 6.07 15.96 -1.66
N HIS A 256 6.31 15.16 -0.63
CA HIS A 256 5.89 13.77 -0.55
C HIS A 256 4.38 13.66 -0.29
N TYR A 257 3.73 12.76 -1.01
CA TYR A 257 2.29 12.49 -0.92
C TYR A 257 1.99 11.06 -0.48
N ALA A 258 3.02 10.26 -0.28
CA ALA A 258 2.94 8.89 0.20
C ALA A 258 4.24 8.50 0.92
N ASN A 259 4.14 7.54 1.82
CA ASN A 259 5.29 6.87 2.43
C ASN A 259 5.78 5.78 1.48
N VAL A 260 6.88 6.03 0.81
CA VAL A 260 7.50 5.09 -0.14
C VAL A 260 9.01 5.06 0.08
N TRP A 261 9.65 4.01 -0.40
CA TRP A 261 11.10 3.89 -0.32
C TRP A 261 11.80 4.98 -1.13
N GLN A 262 12.80 5.66 -0.53
CA GLN A 262 13.68 6.58 -1.23
C GLN A 262 15.12 6.07 -1.15
N GLY A 263 15.81 6.06 -2.30
CA GLY A 263 17.18 5.58 -2.40
C GLY A 263 17.30 4.19 -3.02
N GLU A 264 18.40 3.52 -2.79
CA GLU A 264 18.71 2.23 -3.39
C GLU A 264 18.06 1.08 -2.63
N PHE A 265 17.02 0.48 -3.24
CA PHE A 265 16.36 -0.69 -2.64
C PHE A 265 17.16 -1.97 -2.91
N PRO A 266 17.30 -2.89 -1.94
CA PRO A 266 16.84 -2.83 -0.53
C PRO A 266 17.90 -2.28 0.45
N VAL A 267 18.93 -1.63 -0.05
CA VAL A 267 20.15 -1.31 0.68
C VAL A 267 20.02 -0.09 1.59
N SER A 268 19.41 0.99 1.09
CA SER A 268 19.36 2.25 1.81
C SER A 268 18.07 3.02 1.54
N ASN A 269 17.24 3.17 2.59
CA ASN A 269 16.12 4.10 2.59
C ASN A 269 16.58 5.41 3.24
N THR A 270 16.59 6.51 2.48
CA THR A 270 17.00 7.81 3.00
C THR A 270 15.94 8.43 3.92
N GLY A 271 14.65 8.07 3.76
CA GLY A 271 13.55 8.56 4.58
C GLY A 271 13.25 10.04 4.34
N GLU A 272 13.38 10.53 3.10
CA GLU A 272 13.12 11.93 2.75
C GLU A 272 11.65 12.32 2.92
N ASP A 273 10.74 11.35 2.90
CA ASP A 273 9.31 11.52 3.19
C ASP A 273 9.00 11.67 4.69
N GLY A 274 10.01 11.52 5.54
CA GLY A 274 9.92 11.61 7.00
C GLY A 274 9.90 10.24 7.70
N PHE A 275 9.82 9.14 6.95
CA PHE A 275 9.66 7.80 7.52
C PHE A 275 10.63 6.78 6.89
N ARG A 276 11.08 5.83 7.68
CA ARG A 276 11.87 4.67 7.22
C ARG A 276 11.14 3.35 7.35
N GLY A 277 10.09 3.32 8.14
CA GLY A 277 9.12 2.24 8.31
C GLY A 277 7.72 2.75 7.98
N THR A 278 6.70 2.24 8.66
CA THR A 278 5.34 2.75 8.49
C THR A 278 5.18 4.17 9.02
N ALA A 279 4.24 4.90 8.46
CA ALA A 279 3.77 6.20 8.92
C ALA A 279 2.40 6.07 9.60
N PRO A 280 1.94 7.06 10.38
CA PRO A 280 0.57 7.15 10.83
C PRO A 280 -0.43 7.09 9.67
N VAL A 281 -1.60 6.48 9.89
CA VAL A 281 -2.61 6.23 8.84
C VAL A 281 -3.17 7.49 8.18
N ASP A 282 -2.91 8.68 8.75
CA ASP A 282 -3.34 9.99 8.24
C ASP A 282 -2.16 10.93 7.94
N ALA A 283 -0.95 10.38 7.75
CA ALA A 283 0.29 11.17 7.63
C ALA A 283 0.35 12.02 6.35
N PHE A 284 -0.24 11.56 5.26
CA PHE A 284 -0.18 12.21 3.95
C PHE A 284 -1.56 12.72 3.50
N PRO A 285 -1.62 13.62 2.50
CA PRO A 285 -2.89 14.14 2.01
C PRO A 285 -3.78 13.05 1.41
N PRO A 286 -5.11 13.09 1.64
CA PRO A 286 -6.02 12.14 1.03
C PRO A 286 -6.16 12.38 -0.48
N ASN A 287 -6.58 11.34 -1.19
CA ASN A 287 -6.97 11.43 -2.59
C ASN A 287 -8.33 12.15 -2.77
N GLY A 288 -8.82 12.23 -4.01
CA GLY A 288 -10.08 12.93 -4.34
C GLY A 288 -11.34 12.35 -3.68
N TYR A 289 -11.31 11.11 -3.22
CA TYR A 289 -12.41 10.47 -2.48
C TYR A 289 -12.24 10.56 -0.95
N GLY A 290 -11.14 11.12 -0.47
CA GLY A 290 -10.88 11.27 0.97
C GLY A 290 -10.20 10.06 1.60
N LEU A 291 -9.52 9.23 0.81
CA LEU A 291 -8.75 8.08 1.27
C LEU A 291 -7.30 8.48 1.49
N TYR A 292 -6.77 8.15 2.64
CA TYR A 292 -5.40 8.42 3.05
C TYR A 292 -4.53 7.20 2.76
N ASN A 293 -3.25 7.41 2.48
CA ASN A 293 -2.24 6.38 2.28
C ASN A 293 -2.65 5.24 1.33
N ILE A 294 -3.63 5.46 0.43
CA ILE A 294 -4.13 4.42 -0.50
C ILE A 294 -3.02 3.89 -1.44
N VAL A 295 -1.85 4.51 -1.44
CA VAL A 295 -0.63 4.00 -2.04
C VAL A 295 0.53 4.23 -1.07
N GLY A 296 1.44 3.27 -0.99
CA GLY A 296 2.57 3.27 -0.05
C GLY A 296 2.17 2.81 1.35
N ASN A 297 3.00 3.08 2.33
CA ASN A 297 2.85 2.80 3.75
C ASN A 297 2.74 1.30 4.10
N ALA A 298 1.66 0.63 3.73
CA ALA A 298 1.44 -0.80 3.92
C ALA A 298 0.74 -1.43 2.71
N TRP A 299 0.93 -2.73 2.51
CA TRP A 299 0.13 -3.49 1.55
C TRP A 299 -1.26 -3.75 2.11
N GLU A 300 -2.25 -3.71 1.24
CA GLU A 300 -3.63 -3.88 1.60
C GLU A 300 -4.22 -5.13 0.94
N TRP A 301 -4.96 -5.92 1.72
CA TRP A 301 -5.63 -7.11 1.24
C TRP A 301 -6.89 -6.76 0.46
N THR A 302 -7.09 -7.44 -0.69
CA THR A 302 -8.36 -7.47 -1.42
C THR A 302 -9.05 -8.83 -1.28
N SER A 303 -10.32 -8.91 -1.66
CA SER A 303 -11.09 -10.16 -1.59
C SER A 303 -10.80 -11.10 -2.74
N ASP A 304 -10.10 -10.64 -3.77
CA ASP A 304 -9.86 -11.36 -5.01
C ASP A 304 -8.72 -12.37 -4.88
N TRP A 305 -8.82 -13.46 -5.62
CA TRP A 305 -7.69 -14.36 -5.82
C TRP A 305 -6.72 -13.75 -6.83
N TRP A 306 -5.44 -13.97 -6.59
CA TRP A 306 -4.39 -13.52 -7.51
C TRP A 306 -4.50 -14.22 -8.87
N THR A 307 -4.47 -13.44 -9.95
CA THR A 307 -4.34 -13.92 -11.32
C THR A 307 -3.52 -12.94 -12.15
N VAL A 308 -2.73 -13.47 -13.08
CA VAL A 308 -1.97 -12.67 -14.06
C VAL A 308 -2.71 -12.51 -15.38
N HIS A 309 -3.82 -13.24 -15.55
CA HIS A 309 -4.58 -13.26 -16.82
C HIS A 309 -5.96 -12.66 -16.61
N HIS A 310 -6.21 -11.57 -17.31
CA HIS A 310 -7.50 -10.87 -17.25
C HIS A 310 -8.14 -10.80 -18.64
N SER A 311 -9.48 -10.78 -18.67
CA SER A 311 -10.25 -10.48 -19.87
C SER A 311 -10.25 -8.97 -20.14
N ALA A 312 -10.21 -8.59 -21.42
CA ALA A 312 -10.43 -7.21 -21.86
C ALA A 312 -11.91 -6.80 -21.91
N GLU A 313 -12.83 -7.74 -21.67
CA GLU A 313 -14.26 -7.48 -21.70
C GLU A 313 -14.69 -6.54 -20.57
N GLU A 314 -15.74 -5.76 -20.83
CA GLU A 314 -16.36 -4.90 -19.82
C GLU A 314 -17.01 -5.74 -18.72
N MET A 315 -16.77 -5.37 -17.46
CA MET A 315 -17.30 -6.09 -16.30
C MET A 315 -18.01 -5.14 -15.34
N VAL A 316 -18.99 -5.70 -14.62
CA VAL A 316 -19.73 -4.98 -13.57
C VAL A 316 -19.41 -5.62 -12.22
N ASN A 317 -18.89 -4.82 -11.28
CA ASN A 317 -18.50 -5.26 -9.94
C ASN A 317 -17.71 -6.58 -9.95
N PRO A 318 -16.62 -6.70 -10.74
CA PRO A 318 -15.91 -7.96 -10.86
C PRO A 318 -15.32 -8.41 -9.54
N VAL A 319 -15.36 -9.71 -9.30
CA VAL A 319 -14.68 -10.39 -8.19
C VAL A 319 -14.06 -11.66 -8.76
N ILE A 320 -12.77 -11.82 -8.61
CA ILE A 320 -12.08 -13.04 -8.99
C ILE A 320 -12.22 -14.04 -7.86
N ARG A 321 -13.15 -14.98 -8.03
CA ARG A 321 -13.36 -16.10 -7.11
C ARG A 321 -12.60 -17.31 -7.60
N ASP A 322 -12.26 -18.20 -6.67
CA ASP A 322 -11.54 -19.44 -6.94
C ASP A 322 -12.00 -20.11 -8.24
N GLN A 323 -11.10 -20.23 -9.22
CA GLN A 323 -11.31 -21.11 -10.34
C GLN A 323 -11.00 -22.51 -9.84
N LEU A 324 -12.02 -23.36 -9.76
CA LEU A 324 -11.94 -24.78 -9.46
C LEU A 324 -10.61 -25.39 -9.94
N TRP A 325 -9.76 -25.77 -9.01
CA TRP A 325 -8.62 -26.66 -9.11
C TRP A 325 -8.18 -27.04 -10.52
N SER A 326 -7.62 -26.14 -11.30
CA SER A 326 -6.81 -26.50 -12.44
C SER A 326 -5.34 -26.48 -12.01
N LEU A 327 -4.67 -27.57 -12.24
CA LEU A 327 -3.30 -28.03 -11.99
C LEU A 327 -2.14 -26.99 -12.02
N GLY A 328 -2.39 -25.68 -11.97
CA GLY A 328 -1.37 -24.62 -12.02
C GLY A 328 -0.67 -24.28 -10.71
N TRP A 329 -1.11 -24.78 -9.58
CA TRP A 329 -0.56 -24.47 -8.25
C TRP A 329 0.80 -25.11 -7.94
N LEU A 330 1.33 -25.95 -8.83
CA LEU A 330 2.62 -26.63 -8.61
C LEU A 330 3.84 -25.82 -9.06
N LEU A 331 3.66 -24.68 -9.72
CA LEU A 331 4.78 -23.87 -10.23
C LEU A 331 4.90 -22.47 -9.60
N ALA A 332 3.96 -22.03 -8.79
CA ALA A 332 4.02 -20.74 -8.08
C ALA A 332 4.53 -20.87 -6.63
N SER A 333 5.04 -22.04 -6.23
CA SER A 333 5.56 -22.31 -4.88
C SER A 333 7.07 -22.56 -4.88
N PHE A 334 7.81 -21.79 -5.71
CA PHE A 334 9.27 -21.78 -5.66
C PHE A 334 9.80 -20.36 -5.72
#